data_c7def28e36b32be88c3eba39b3ed1538
#
_entry.id   c7def28e36b32be88c3eba39b3ed1538
#
_cell.length_a   1.000
_cell.length_b   1.000
_cell.length_c   1.000
_cell.angle_alpha   90.00
_cell.angle_beta   90.00
_cell.angle_gamma   90.00
#
_symmetry.space_group_name_H-M   'P 1'
#
loop_
_entity.id
_entity.type
_entity.pdbx_description
1 polymer ?
#
loop_
_entity_poly.entity_id
_entity_poly.type
_entity_poly.pdbx_seq_one_letter_code
_entity_poly.pdbx_strand_id
1 'polypeptide(L)'
;MVRNATKYYFPIKESILSVLPIVDEFVIALGDNDENDKTREEIESINSDKIKIIDRVWSEDDFVESKIFAKETTFALDNCTGDWCFYIQADEVIHENDLDTIVKACADNLGNKMVDGLLFKYNHFIGDYDHYLPLPGWYKNEIRVVRNNTGIYSYKDAQSFRKNENEKLNVVEINAHVYHYGWVRPPELMQSKKKEHDSIHHGIAKINEAYKLRSNEFDYGALGRVPVFKGSHPKVMDNFRKKLSWKEKLASDADLLDLEKPSEIK
;
A
#
# COMPACT_ATOMS: atom_id res chain seq x y z
N MET A 1 8.67 -0.19 3.45
CA MET A 1 9.46 0.87 2.76
C MET A 1 8.54 2.03 2.37
N VAL A 2 9.05 3.26 2.38
CA VAL A 2 8.27 4.45 2.04
C VAL A 2 9.16 5.57 1.51
N ARG A 3 8.63 6.36 0.57
CA ARG A 3 9.23 7.59 0.04
C ARG A 3 8.12 8.55 -0.40
N ASN A 4 8.23 9.83 -0.07
CA ASN A 4 7.31 10.88 -0.50
C ASN A 4 5.82 10.62 -0.18
N ALA A 5 5.51 10.00 0.98
CA ALA A 5 4.15 9.61 1.30
C ALA A 5 3.21 10.81 1.42
N THR A 6 3.65 11.91 2.04
CA THR A 6 2.80 13.11 2.21
C THR A 6 2.60 13.86 0.89
N LYS A 7 3.61 13.89 0.03
CA LYS A 7 3.52 14.46 -1.34
C LYS A 7 2.42 13.79 -2.16
N TYR A 8 2.25 12.47 -1.99
CA TYR A 8 1.26 11.69 -2.73
C TYR A 8 -0.01 11.40 -1.94
N TYR A 9 -0.23 12.10 -0.83
CA TYR A 9 -1.43 11.97 -0.03
C TYR A 9 -1.66 10.54 0.49
N PHE A 10 -0.61 9.84 0.89
CA PHE A 10 -0.74 8.55 1.57
C PHE A 10 -1.03 8.76 3.07
N PRO A 11 -1.93 7.95 3.67
CA PRO A 11 -2.22 7.98 5.09
C PRO A 11 -1.13 7.25 5.90
N ILE A 12 0.14 7.65 5.74
CA ILE A 12 1.30 6.94 6.33
C ILE A 12 1.22 6.82 7.85
N LYS A 13 0.78 7.88 8.54
CA LYS A 13 0.61 7.87 9.98
C LYS A 13 -0.49 6.90 10.40
N GLU A 14 -1.63 6.95 9.73
CA GLU A 14 -2.78 6.08 9.95
C GLU A 14 -2.44 4.61 9.63
N SER A 15 -1.68 4.37 8.56
CA SER A 15 -1.15 3.05 8.22
C SER A 15 -0.36 2.44 9.37
N ILE A 16 0.65 3.16 9.87
CA ILE A 16 1.48 2.71 11.00
C ILE A 16 0.62 2.49 12.25
N LEU A 17 -0.19 3.49 12.63
CA LEU A 17 -1.02 3.42 13.84
C LEU A 17 -2.01 2.26 13.82
N SER A 18 -2.45 1.81 12.63
CA SER A 18 -3.42 0.73 12.50
C SER A 18 -2.90 -0.63 12.97
N VAL A 19 -1.59 -0.85 12.88
CA VAL A 19 -0.96 -2.14 13.26
C VAL A 19 -0.03 -2.02 14.47
N LEU A 20 0.35 -0.80 14.86
CA LEU A 20 1.27 -0.55 15.96
C LEU A 20 0.85 -1.21 17.30
N PRO A 21 -0.45 -1.36 17.62
CA PRO A 21 -0.87 -2.05 18.84
C PRO A 21 -0.46 -3.52 18.92
N ILE A 22 -0.31 -4.20 17.79
CA ILE A 22 -0.09 -5.66 17.73
C ILE A 22 1.33 -6.06 17.32
N VAL A 23 2.22 -5.10 17.09
CA VAL A 23 3.63 -5.38 16.73
C VAL A 23 4.57 -4.98 17.88
N ASP A 24 5.69 -5.68 17.99
CA ASP A 24 6.75 -5.37 18.97
C ASP A 24 7.69 -4.29 18.44
N GLU A 25 7.90 -4.25 17.13
CA GLU A 25 8.68 -3.25 16.42
C GLU A 25 8.03 -2.89 15.08
N PHE A 26 8.35 -1.71 14.56
CA PHE A 26 7.92 -1.26 13.23
C PHE A 26 9.14 -0.72 12.46
N VAL A 27 9.66 -1.50 11.52
CA VAL A 27 10.84 -1.15 10.74
C VAL A 27 10.45 -0.41 9.47
N ILE A 28 11.03 0.77 9.25
CA ILE A 28 10.75 1.63 8.11
C ILE A 28 12.05 1.86 7.32
N ALA A 29 12.14 1.31 6.11
CA ALA A 29 13.12 1.73 5.12
C ALA A 29 12.61 3.04 4.49
N LEU A 30 13.12 4.18 4.96
CA LEU A 30 12.72 5.51 4.52
C LEU A 30 13.64 5.97 3.39
N GLY A 31 13.07 6.12 2.20
CA GLY A 31 13.80 6.66 1.04
C GLY A 31 14.09 8.14 1.18
N ASP A 32 14.96 8.64 0.30
CA ASP A 32 15.32 10.05 0.15
C ASP A 32 14.12 10.88 -0.32
N ASN A 33 13.38 11.43 0.63
CA ASN A 33 12.21 12.26 0.36
C ASN A 33 12.60 13.59 -0.33
N ASP A 34 11.67 14.14 -1.11
CA ASP A 34 11.80 15.49 -1.65
C ASP A 34 11.87 16.53 -0.52
N GLU A 35 12.51 17.67 -0.77
CA GLU A 35 12.80 18.70 0.24
C GLU A 35 11.57 19.20 1.02
N ASN A 36 10.40 19.24 0.38
CA ASN A 36 9.16 19.73 1.00
C ASN A 36 8.22 18.61 1.46
N ASP A 37 8.63 17.34 1.32
CA ASP A 37 7.84 16.20 1.79
C ASP A 37 7.99 16.03 3.30
N LYS A 38 6.90 15.74 3.97
CA LYS A 38 6.83 15.65 5.44
C LYS A 38 6.62 14.21 5.94
N THR A 39 7.01 13.24 5.13
CA THR A 39 6.84 11.82 5.51
C THR A 39 7.59 11.49 6.81
N ARG A 40 8.82 11.99 6.96
CA ARG A 40 9.61 11.77 8.20
C ARG A 40 8.90 12.37 9.42
N GLU A 41 8.50 13.63 9.33
CA GLU A 41 7.85 14.35 10.43
C GLU A 41 6.53 13.68 10.84
N GLU A 42 5.74 13.20 9.88
CA GLU A 42 4.52 12.46 10.18
C GLU A 42 4.81 11.15 10.91
N ILE A 43 5.84 10.41 10.51
CA ILE A 43 6.26 9.18 11.19
C ILE A 43 6.76 9.49 12.61
N GLU A 44 7.67 10.44 12.76
CA GLU A 44 8.24 10.83 14.06
C GLU A 44 7.20 11.41 15.01
N SER A 45 6.14 12.06 14.49
CA SER A 45 5.04 12.58 15.29
C SER A 45 4.21 11.51 16.01
N ILE A 46 4.36 10.22 15.65
CA ILE A 46 3.73 9.10 16.36
C ILE A 46 4.36 8.91 17.74
N ASN A 47 5.63 9.27 17.89
CA ASN A 47 6.38 9.24 19.14
C ASN A 47 6.30 7.88 19.86
N SER A 48 6.67 6.81 19.15
CA SER A 48 6.69 5.44 19.68
C SER A 48 8.11 4.86 19.60
N ASP A 49 8.56 4.24 20.68
CA ASP A 49 9.84 3.52 20.78
C ASP A 49 9.88 2.24 19.95
N LYS A 50 8.73 1.76 19.49
CA LYS A 50 8.64 0.62 18.56
C LYS A 50 9.10 0.97 17.15
N ILE A 51 9.12 2.26 16.77
CA ILE A 51 9.42 2.69 15.39
C ILE A 51 10.93 2.80 15.19
N LYS A 52 11.43 2.07 14.21
CA LYS A 52 12.83 2.08 13.78
C LYS A 52 12.92 2.58 12.34
N ILE A 53 13.40 3.80 12.14
CA ILE A 53 13.62 4.39 10.82
C ILE A 53 15.04 4.09 10.38
N ILE A 54 15.19 3.56 9.17
CA ILE A 54 16.47 3.33 8.51
C ILE A 54 16.48 4.14 7.21
N ASP A 55 17.38 5.12 7.15
CA ASP A 55 17.51 5.98 5.97
C ASP A 55 18.09 5.22 4.78
N ARG A 56 17.48 5.43 3.63
CA ARG A 56 17.84 4.83 2.36
C ARG A 56 17.99 5.88 1.27
N VAL A 57 18.90 5.66 0.36
CA VAL A 57 18.97 6.41 -0.90
C VAL A 57 18.55 5.48 -2.02
N TRP A 58 17.51 5.86 -2.76
CA TRP A 58 17.03 5.06 -3.86
C TRP A 58 17.87 5.31 -5.11
N SER A 59 18.49 4.25 -5.64
CA SER A 59 19.26 4.33 -6.87
C SER A 59 18.33 4.34 -8.09
N GLU A 60 18.56 5.24 -9.03
CA GLU A 60 17.83 5.26 -10.30
C GLU A 60 18.03 3.96 -11.11
N ASP A 61 19.16 3.28 -10.94
CA ASP A 61 19.42 1.99 -11.59
C ASP A 61 18.44 0.90 -11.14
N ASP A 62 17.91 1.01 -9.92
CA ASP A 62 16.94 0.07 -9.37
C ASP A 62 15.48 0.37 -9.78
N PHE A 63 15.23 1.48 -10.48
CA PHE A 63 13.88 1.84 -10.94
C PHE A 63 13.42 0.98 -12.11
N VAL A 64 14.35 0.35 -12.83
CA VAL A 64 14.01 -0.54 -13.94
C VAL A 64 13.15 -1.70 -13.45
N GLU A 65 11.99 -1.89 -14.07
CA GLU A 65 11.00 -2.92 -13.73
C GLU A 65 10.50 -2.83 -12.28
N SER A 66 10.55 -1.65 -11.66
CA SER A 66 10.14 -1.40 -10.26
C SER A 66 10.85 -2.27 -9.22
N LYS A 67 12.04 -2.75 -9.52
CA LYS A 67 12.86 -3.59 -8.62
C LYS A 67 13.17 -2.90 -7.30
N ILE A 68 13.22 -1.56 -7.30
CA ILE A 68 13.46 -0.76 -6.10
C ILE A 68 12.46 -1.08 -4.98
N PHE A 69 11.17 -1.29 -5.30
CA PHE A 69 10.15 -1.57 -4.29
C PHE A 69 10.39 -2.91 -3.60
N ALA A 70 10.68 -3.97 -4.38
CA ALA A 70 11.00 -5.28 -3.81
C ALA A 70 12.31 -5.25 -3.02
N LYS A 71 13.33 -4.56 -3.51
CA LYS A 71 14.64 -4.42 -2.85
C LYS A 71 14.48 -3.74 -1.48
N GLU A 72 13.83 -2.59 -1.42
CA GLU A 72 13.67 -1.84 -0.18
C GLU A 72 12.69 -2.52 0.80
N THR A 73 11.70 -3.27 0.29
CA THR A 73 10.81 -4.10 1.13
C THR A 73 11.59 -5.27 1.73
N THR A 74 12.41 -5.97 0.94
CA THR A 74 13.27 -7.06 1.43
C THR A 74 14.28 -6.54 2.45
N PHE A 75 14.88 -5.37 2.18
CA PHE A 75 15.77 -4.72 3.14
C PHE A 75 15.08 -4.45 4.48
N ALA A 76 13.84 -3.92 4.46
CA ALA A 76 13.09 -3.71 5.70
C ALA A 76 12.77 -5.04 6.42
N LEU A 77 12.39 -6.08 5.68
CA LEU A 77 12.14 -7.42 6.18
C LEU A 77 13.39 -8.01 6.88
N ASP A 78 14.54 -7.89 6.26
CA ASP A 78 15.82 -8.40 6.79
C ASP A 78 16.27 -7.69 8.07
N ASN A 79 15.71 -6.53 8.38
CA ASN A 79 15.98 -5.76 9.59
C ASN A 79 14.93 -5.98 10.71
N CYS A 80 13.94 -6.84 10.48
CA CYS A 80 12.98 -7.26 11.49
C CYS A 80 13.54 -8.39 12.37
N THR A 81 13.16 -8.41 13.65
CA THR A 81 13.66 -9.37 14.65
C THR A 81 12.59 -10.37 15.13
N GLY A 82 11.29 -10.07 14.93
CA GLY A 82 10.18 -10.93 15.34
C GLY A 82 10.10 -12.25 14.56
N ASP A 83 9.31 -13.20 15.04
CA ASP A 83 9.05 -14.48 14.35
C ASP A 83 8.23 -14.31 13.06
N TRP A 84 7.35 -13.32 13.05
CA TRP A 84 6.52 -12.92 11.93
C TRP A 84 6.78 -11.47 11.55
N CYS A 85 6.81 -11.18 10.26
CA CYS A 85 6.90 -9.83 9.73
C CYS A 85 5.59 -9.45 9.07
N PHE A 86 4.97 -8.38 9.55
CA PHE A 86 3.76 -7.82 8.97
C PHE A 86 4.14 -6.70 7.99
N TYR A 87 3.99 -6.97 6.70
CA TYR A 87 4.19 -5.99 5.64
C TYR A 87 2.94 -5.14 5.44
N ILE A 88 3.07 -3.82 5.52
CA ILE A 88 2.00 -2.88 5.22
C ILE A 88 2.53 -1.74 4.36
N GLN A 89 1.76 -1.33 3.36
CA GLN A 89 2.09 -0.20 2.49
C GLN A 89 1.53 1.10 3.07
N ALA A 90 2.09 2.25 2.64
CA ALA A 90 1.72 3.56 3.16
C ALA A 90 0.25 3.97 2.87
N ASP A 91 -0.40 3.29 1.94
CA ASP A 91 -1.81 3.48 1.55
C ASP A 91 -2.73 2.34 2.01
N GLU A 92 -2.23 1.47 2.87
CA GLU A 92 -2.96 0.36 3.47
C GLU A 92 -3.20 0.60 4.95
N VAL A 93 -4.38 0.26 5.42
CA VAL A 93 -4.78 0.41 6.83
C VAL A 93 -5.55 -0.83 7.26
N ILE A 94 -5.30 -1.30 8.49
CA ILE A 94 -6.00 -2.43 9.08
C ILE A 94 -7.11 -1.92 10.01
N HIS A 95 -8.27 -2.56 9.96
CA HIS A 95 -9.36 -2.23 10.87
C HIS A 95 -9.08 -2.79 12.27
N GLU A 96 -9.34 -2.01 13.31
CA GLU A 96 -9.10 -2.43 14.70
C GLU A 96 -9.83 -3.72 15.09
N ASN A 97 -10.97 -4.03 14.44
CA ASN A 97 -11.72 -5.26 14.68
C ASN A 97 -11.00 -6.52 14.17
N ASP A 98 -10.01 -6.38 13.28
CA ASP A 98 -9.28 -7.51 12.69
C ASP A 98 -7.99 -7.83 13.46
N LEU A 99 -7.54 -6.97 14.39
CA LEU A 99 -6.25 -7.10 15.06
C LEU A 99 -6.14 -8.40 15.86
N ASP A 100 -7.16 -8.76 16.64
CA ASP A 100 -7.17 -10.00 17.43
C ASP A 100 -7.13 -11.25 16.52
N THR A 101 -7.81 -11.19 15.37
CA THR A 101 -7.78 -12.28 14.37
C THR A 101 -6.37 -12.48 13.83
N ILE A 102 -5.65 -11.39 13.56
CA ILE A 102 -4.28 -11.44 13.06
C ILE A 102 -3.33 -12.04 14.10
N VAL A 103 -3.37 -11.52 15.33
CA VAL A 103 -2.53 -12.01 16.44
C VAL A 103 -2.78 -13.50 16.69
N LYS A 104 -4.06 -13.90 16.74
CA LYS A 104 -4.44 -15.29 16.93
C LYS A 104 -3.91 -16.18 15.81
N ALA A 105 -4.04 -15.76 14.55
CA ALA A 105 -3.56 -16.53 13.40
C ALA A 105 -2.03 -16.69 13.43
N CYS A 106 -1.28 -15.66 13.82
CA CYS A 106 0.17 -15.74 14.02
C CYS A 106 0.53 -16.76 15.12
N ALA A 107 -0.15 -16.70 16.27
CA ALA A 107 0.07 -17.59 17.39
C ALA A 107 -0.25 -19.06 17.05
N ASP A 108 -1.42 -19.31 16.44
CA ASP A 108 -1.88 -20.66 16.04
C ASP A 108 -0.91 -21.33 15.05
N ASN A 109 -0.24 -20.54 14.19
CA ASN A 109 0.68 -21.05 13.18
C ASN A 109 2.16 -20.96 13.58
N LEU A 110 2.51 -20.43 14.75
CA LEU A 110 3.91 -20.24 15.15
C LEU A 110 4.70 -21.55 15.11
N GLY A 111 4.14 -22.62 15.65
CA GLY A 111 4.74 -23.95 15.67
C GLY A 111 4.70 -24.69 14.34
N ASN A 112 3.82 -24.32 13.41
CA ASN A 112 3.65 -24.99 12.12
C ASN A 112 4.61 -24.43 11.07
N LYS A 113 5.80 -25.03 10.95
CA LYS A 113 6.85 -24.60 10.01
C LYS A 113 6.48 -24.77 8.53
N MET A 114 5.37 -25.44 8.22
CA MET A 114 4.86 -25.55 6.84
C MET A 114 4.13 -24.30 6.39
N VAL A 115 3.71 -23.42 7.31
CA VAL A 115 3.05 -22.15 6.98
C VAL A 115 4.09 -21.05 6.86
N ASP A 116 4.21 -20.50 5.67
CA ASP A 116 5.16 -19.42 5.34
C ASP A 116 4.59 -18.03 5.61
N GLY A 117 3.25 -17.88 5.60
CA GLY A 117 2.62 -16.58 5.77
C GLY A 117 1.10 -16.63 5.86
N LEU A 118 0.50 -15.45 6.03
CA LEU A 118 -0.94 -15.25 6.12
C LEU A 118 -1.44 -14.40 4.96
N LEU A 119 -2.57 -14.82 4.38
CA LEU A 119 -3.22 -14.20 3.23
C LEU A 119 -4.41 -13.37 3.71
N PHE A 120 -4.42 -12.09 3.36
CA PHE A 120 -5.45 -11.12 3.74
C PHE A 120 -6.38 -10.83 2.58
N LYS A 121 -7.64 -10.50 2.89
CA LYS A 121 -8.62 -9.98 1.94
C LYS A 121 -8.40 -8.49 1.72
N TYR A 122 -8.93 -7.94 0.61
CA TYR A 122 -8.75 -6.53 0.26
C TYR A 122 -10.07 -5.82 0.00
N ASN A 123 -10.15 -4.59 0.52
CA ASN A 123 -11.12 -3.58 0.14
C ASN A 123 -10.39 -2.43 -0.56
N HIS A 124 -10.49 -2.33 -1.88
CA HIS A 124 -9.88 -1.26 -2.66
C HIS A 124 -10.84 -0.09 -2.82
N PHE A 125 -10.50 1.07 -2.28
CA PHE A 125 -11.29 2.29 -2.41
C PHE A 125 -10.83 3.12 -3.60
N ILE A 126 -11.75 3.84 -4.26
CA ILE A 126 -11.48 4.64 -5.45
C ILE A 126 -12.22 5.97 -5.42
N GLY A 127 -11.52 7.05 -5.76
CA GLY A 127 -12.07 8.41 -5.86
C GLY A 127 -12.35 9.03 -4.50
N ASP A 128 -13.16 8.37 -3.71
CA ASP A 128 -13.49 8.75 -2.34
C ASP A 128 -13.44 7.55 -1.38
N TYR A 129 -13.91 7.75 -0.15
CA TYR A 129 -13.96 6.69 0.88
C TYR A 129 -15.25 5.87 0.84
N ASP A 130 -16.24 6.26 0.03
CA ASP A 130 -17.54 5.61 -0.03
C ASP A 130 -17.59 4.52 -1.11
N HIS A 131 -16.78 4.64 -2.17
CA HIS A 131 -16.79 3.72 -3.31
C HIS A 131 -15.61 2.74 -3.25
N TYR A 132 -15.89 1.45 -3.54
CA TYR A 132 -14.86 0.41 -3.55
C TYR A 132 -15.01 -0.53 -4.76
N LEU A 133 -13.91 -1.21 -5.11
CA LEU A 133 -13.81 -2.03 -6.32
C LEU A 133 -13.74 -3.53 -5.99
N PRO A 134 -14.87 -4.23 -5.92
CA PRO A 134 -14.88 -5.69 -5.78
C PRO A 134 -14.74 -6.40 -7.15
N LEU A 135 -14.23 -5.70 -8.17
CA LEU A 135 -14.30 -6.10 -9.59
C LEU A 135 -13.17 -7.07 -9.98
N PRO A 136 -13.38 -7.91 -11.03
CA PRO A 136 -12.30 -8.67 -11.67
C PRO A 136 -11.19 -7.74 -12.19
N GLY A 137 -9.94 -8.13 -11.97
CA GLY A 137 -8.77 -7.34 -12.37
C GLY A 137 -8.07 -6.65 -11.19
N TRP A 138 -8.75 -6.50 -10.05
CA TRP A 138 -8.15 -6.12 -8.78
C TRP A 138 -7.86 -7.38 -7.96
N TYR A 139 -6.70 -7.42 -7.34
CA TYR A 139 -6.37 -8.56 -6.46
C TYR A 139 -7.29 -8.56 -5.23
N LYS A 140 -7.87 -9.72 -4.96
CA LYS A 140 -8.81 -9.88 -3.85
C LYS A 140 -8.11 -10.20 -2.54
N ASN A 141 -6.95 -10.82 -2.64
CA ASN A 141 -6.17 -11.29 -1.51
C ASN A 141 -4.69 -11.06 -1.79
N GLU A 142 -3.92 -10.66 -0.77
CA GLU A 142 -2.46 -10.59 -0.82
C GLU A 142 -1.83 -11.05 0.50
N ILE A 143 -0.59 -11.54 0.40
CA ILE A 143 0.20 -11.93 1.56
C ILE A 143 0.65 -10.67 2.28
N ARG A 144 0.32 -10.54 3.57
CA ARG A 144 0.76 -9.39 4.38
C ARG A 144 1.52 -9.77 5.65
N VAL A 145 1.43 -11.03 6.10
CA VAL A 145 2.30 -11.54 7.14
C VAL A 145 3.15 -12.66 6.56
N VAL A 146 4.44 -12.62 6.81
CA VAL A 146 5.39 -13.65 6.38
C VAL A 146 6.27 -14.09 7.56
N ARG A 147 6.72 -15.34 7.52
CA ARG A 147 7.65 -15.89 8.51
C ARG A 147 9.04 -15.27 8.33
N ASN A 148 9.62 -14.80 9.42
CA ASN A 148 10.97 -14.20 9.40
C ASN A 148 12.08 -15.27 9.31
N ASN A 149 13.25 -14.86 8.82
CA ASN A 149 14.47 -15.67 8.75
C ASN A 149 14.33 -17.01 8.01
N THR A 150 13.48 -17.06 6.97
CA THR A 150 13.23 -18.27 6.18
C THR A 150 13.58 -18.14 4.70
N GLY A 151 14.35 -17.12 4.32
CA GLY A 151 14.72 -16.85 2.93
C GLY A 151 13.57 -16.32 2.08
N ILE A 152 12.53 -15.80 2.71
CA ILE A 152 11.43 -15.10 2.05
C ILE A 152 11.88 -13.70 1.65
N TYR A 153 11.52 -13.29 0.44
CA TYR A 153 11.84 -11.98 -0.10
C TYR A 153 10.64 -11.38 -0.85
N SER A 154 10.62 -10.06 -0.94
CA SER A 154 9.60 -9.33 -1.71
C SER A 154 9.81 -9.53 -3.21
N TYR A 155 8.71 -9.57 -3.96
CA TYR A 155 8.70 -9.97 -5.36
C TYR A 155 8.07 -8.88 -6.24
N LYS A 156 8.64 -8.66 -7.43
CA LYS A 156 8.22 -7.65 -8.41
C LYS A 156 8.23 -6.22 -7.83
N ASP A 157 7.11 -5.53 -7.93
CA ASP A 157 6.84 -4.19 -7.40
C ASP A 157 6.40 -4.18 -5.93
N ALA A 158 6.89 -5.13 -5.14
CA ALA A 158 6.49 -5.39 -3.76
C ALA A 158 5.01 -5.81 -3.61
N GLN A 159 4.41 -6.36 -4.64
CA GLN A 159 3.04 -6.86 -4.59
C GLN A 159 2.91 -8.04 -3.62
N SER A 160 3.85 -8.98 -3.67
CA SER A 160 3.78 -10.24 -2.93
C SER A 160 5.16 -10.75 -2.51
N PHE A 161 5.25 -11.98 -2.03
CA PHE A 161 6.48 -12.61 -1.55
C PHE A 161 6.75 -13.94 -2.23
N ARG A 162 8.04 -14.30 -2.26
CA ARG A 162 8.55 -15.58 -2.74
C ARG A 162 9.63 -16.10 -1.81
N LYS A 163 9.99 -17.37 -1.95
CA LYS A 163 11.14 -18.00 -1.29
C LYS A 163 11.95 -18.79 -2.30
N ASN A 164 13.17 -19.18 -1.95
CA ASN A 164 14.07 -19.95 -2.82
C ASN A 164 14.20 -19.31 -4.23
N GLU A 165 14.22 -20.11 -5.27
CA GLU A 165 14.28 -19.67 -6.67
C GLU A 165 12.87 -19.36 -7.21
N ASN A 166 12.17 -18.37 -6.60
CA ASN A 166 10.84 -17.90 -7.02
C ASN A 166 9.66 -18.84 -6.65
N GLU A 167 9.83 -19.66 -5.63
CA GLU A 167 8.77 -20.54 -5.12
C GLU A 167 7.66 -19.72 -4.43
N LYS A 168 6.41 -20.10 -4.67
CA LYS A 168 5.27 -19.52 -3.97
C LYS A 168 5.24 -19.96 -2.51
N LEU A 169 4.78 -19.06 -1.64
CA LEU A 169 4.61 -19.36 -0.22
C LEU A 169 3.41 -20.27 0.03
N ASN A 170 3.54 -21.15 1.02
CA ASN A 170 2.40 -21.87 1.58
C ASN A 170 1.74 -20.99 2.64
N VAL A 171 0.53 -20.51 2.38
CA VAL A 171 -0.14 -19.50 3.19
C VAL A 171 -1.49 -19.97 3.73
N VAL A 172 -1.88 -19.41 4.88
CA VAL A 172 -3.20 -19.58 5.46
C VAL A 172 -4.01 -18.31 5.22
N GLU A 173 -5.18 -18.45 4.59
CA GLU A 173 -6.12 -17.34 4.46
C GLU A 173 -6.77 -17.05 5.81
N ILE A 174 -6.81 -15.75 6.18
CA ILE A 174 -7.43 -15.29 7.43
C ILE A 174 -8.60 -14.34 7.13
N ASN A 175 -9.53 -14.24 8.07
CA ASN A 175 -10.65 -13.32 7.93
C ASN A 175 -10.29 -11.92 8.46
N ALA A 176 -9.26 -11.33 7.86
CA ALA A 176 -8.84 -9.95 8.11
C ALA A 176 -8.70 -9.20 6.78
N HIS A 177 -9.00 -7.90 6.79
CA HIS A 177 -9.07 -7.08 5.59
C HIS A 177 -8.04 -5.96 5.61
N VAL A 178 -7.37 -5.79 4.48
CA VAL A 178 -6.60 -4.58 4.18
C VAL A 178 -7.54 -3.56 3.54
N TYR A 179 -7.59 -2.37 4.11
CA TYR A 179 -8.29 -1.21 3.56
C TYR A 179 -7.29 -0.41 2.73
N HIS A 180 -7.36 -0.56 1.42
CA HIS A 180 -6.40 0.04 0.50
C HIS A 180 -6.96 1.35 -0.10
N TYR A 181 -6.32 2.47 0.24
CA TYR A 181 -6.69 3.83 -0.16
C TYR A 181 -5.80 4.39 -1.29
N GLY A 182 -5.06 3.52 -1.96
CA GLY A 182 -4.12 3.91 -3.02
C GLY A 182 -4.73 4.69 -4.18
N TRP A 183 -6.06 4.67 -4.32
CA TRP A 183 -6.81 5.39 -5.35
C TRP A 183 -7.77 6.45 -4.78
N VAL A 184 -7.60 6.84 -3.51
CA VAL A 184 -8.38 7.89 -2.84
C VAL A 184 -7.48 9.08 -2.56
N ARG A 185 -7.49 10.06 -3.45
CA ARG A 185 -6.71 11.30 -3.32
C ARG A 185 -7.22 12.39 -4.27
N PRO A 186 -6.80 13.66 -4.08
CA PRO A 186 -7.11 14.73 -5.04
C PRO A 186 -6.71 14.31 -6.47
N PRO A 187 -7.55 14.62 -7.49
CA PRO A 187 -7.29 14.25 -8.89
C PRO A 187 -5.90 14.67 -9.39
N GLU A 188 -5.43 15.84 -9.00
CA GLU A 188 -4.11 16.36 -9.39
C GLU A 188 -2.97 15.49 -8.82
N LEU A 189 -3.11 15.07 -7.54
CA LEU A 189 -2.13 14.20 -6.90
C LEU A 189 -2.19 12.78 -7.44
N MET A 190 -3.38 12.31 -7.84
CA MET A 190 -3.52 11.02 -8.50
C MET A 190 -2.82 11.00 -9.85
N GLN A 191 -2.97 12.07 -10.65
CA GLN A 191 -2.28 12.20 -11.92
C GLN A 191 -0.76 12.25 -11.73
N SER A 192 -0.29 12.98 -10.73
CA SER A 192 1.14 13.07 -10.40
C SER A 192 1.72 11.72 -9.95
N LYS A 193 1.01 11.02 -9.05
CA LYS A 193 1.39 9.64 -8.63
C LYS A 193 1.47 8.70 -9.83
N LYS A 194 0.44 8.71 -10.69
CA LYS A 194 0.40 7.86 -11.87
C LYS A 194 1.57 8.16 -12.80
N LYS A 195 1.85 9.43 -13.04
CA LYS A 195 2.99 9.84 -13.88
C LYS A 195 4.32 9.35 -13.33
N GLU A 196 4.54 9.47 -12.01
CA GLU A 196 5.79 8.99 -11.39
C GLU A 196 5.89 7.46 -11.48
N HIS A 197 4.83 6.75 -11.15
CA HIS A 197 4.78 5.30 -11.27
C HIS A 197 5.05 4.84 -12.71
N ASP A 198 4.37 5.43 -13.70
CA ASP A 198 4.62 5.13 -15.12
C ASP A 198 6.07 5.45 -15.52
N SER A 199 6.68 6.50 -14.94
CA SER A 199 8.08 6.88 -15.19
C SER A 199 9.07 5.83 -14.69
N ILE A 200 8.80 5.22 -13.54
CA ILE A 200 9.60 4.12 -12.97
C ILE A 200 9.52 2.88 -13.89
N HIS A 201 8.34 2.60 -14.46
CA HIS A 201 8.15 1.43 -15.33
C HIS A 201 8.67 1.62 -16.76
N HIS A 202 8.51 2.82 -17.34
CA HIS A 202 8.67 3.05 -18.78
C HIS A 202 9.76 4.06 -19.13
N GLY A 203 10.40 4.66 -18.14
CA GLY A 203 11.44 5.67 -18.29
C GLY A 203 10.91 7.11 -18.36
N ILE A 204 11.60 8.01 -17.68
CA ILE A 204 11.21 9.41 -17.45
C ILE A 204 10.97 10.18 -18.76
N ALA A 205 11.88 10.04 -19.75
CA ALA A 205 11.79 10.81 -21.00
C ALA A 205 10.53 10.44 -21.81
N LYS A 206 10.23 9.15 -21.95
CA LYS A 206 9.06 8.65 -22.66
C LYS A 206 7.76 9.12 -22.01
N ILE A 207 7.69 9.04 -20.70
CA ILE A 207 6.49 9.41 -19.93
C ILE A 207 6.27 10.91 -19.93
N ASN A 208 7.33 11.72 -19.82
CA ASN A 208 7.20 13.18 -19.94
C ASN A 208 6.58 13.61 -21.28
N GLU A 209 6.98 12.98 -22.39
CA GLU A 209 6.33 13.25 -23.70
C GLU A 209 4.87 12.82 -23.74
N ALA A 210 4.56 11.61 -23.25
CA ALA A 210 3.20 11.09 -23.25
C ALA A 210 2.24 11.93 -22.38
N TYR A 211 2.74 12.51 -21.28
CA TYR A 211 1.93 13.30 -20.35
C TYR A 211 1.78 14.77 -20.76
N LYS A 212 2.49 15.27 -21.77
CA LYS A 212 2.29 16.65 -22.29
C LYS A 212 0.88 16.93 -22.81
N LEU A 213 0.21 15.90 -23.31
CA LEU A 213 -1.15 16.00 -23.90
C LEU A 213 -2.25 15.49 -22.96
N ARG A 214 -1.90 15.02 -21.76
CA ARG A 214 -2.87 14.54 -20.77
C ARG A 214 -3.33 15.68 -19.87
N SER A 215 -4.54 15.55 -19.30
CA SER A 215 -5.01 16.44 -18.24
C SER A 215 -4.06 16.46 -17.05
N ASN A 216 -3.99 17.58 -16.35
CA ASN A 216 -3.29 17.68 -15.07
C ASN A 216 -4.07 17.01 -13.91
N GLU A 217 -5.32 16.67 -14.13
CA GLU A 217 -6.20 15.99 -13.20
C GLU A 217 -6.53 14.59 -13.72
N PHE A 218 -6.51 13.61 -12.82
CA PHE A 218 -6.92 12.25 -13.09
C PHE A 218 -8.44 12.17 -13.14
N ASP A 219 -8.97 11.55 -14.17
CA ASP A 219 -10.40 11.28 -14.28
C ASP A 219 -10.72 9.94 -13.61
N TYR A 220 -11.46 10.00 -12.51
CA TYR A 220 -11.95 8.79 -11.81
C TYR A 220 -13.16 8.17 -12.50
N GLY A 221 -13.67 8.76 -13.55
CA GLY A 221 -14.90 8.35 -14.21
C GLY A 221 -16.15 8.55 -13.34
N ALA A 222 -17.26 7.99 -13.79
CA ALA A 222 -18.55 8.08 -13.09
C ALA A 222 -18.63 7.11 -11.93
N LEU A 223 -18.48 7.57 -10.70
CA LEU A 223 -18.52 6.74 -9.49
C LEU A 223 -19.93 6.18 -9.20
N GLY A 224 -20.98 6.74 -9.76
CA GLY A 224 -22.36 6.27 -9.52
C GLY A 224 -22.65 4.81 -9.91
N ARG A 225 -21.74 4.16 -10.67
CA ARG A 225 -21.81 2.73 -11.00
C ARG A 225 -20.88 1.87 -10.17
N VAL A 226 -20.03 2.47 -9.36
CA VAL A 226 -19.12 1.76 -8.47
C VAL A 226 -19.87 1.41 -7.18
N PRO A 227 -19.77 0.18 -6.68
CA PRO A 227 -20.44 -0.21 -5.45
C PRO A 227 -20.06 0.68 -4.27
N VAL A 228 -21.07 1.02 -3.45
CA VAL A 228 -20.88 1.77 -2.21
C VAL A 228 -20.50 0.81 -1.09
N PHE A 229 -19.45 1.16 -0.37
CA PHE A 229 -19.00 0.41 0.80
C PHE A 229 -19.98 0.61 1.97
N LYS A 230 -20.44 -0.49 2.54
CA LYS A 230 -21.43 -0.48 3.64
C LYS A 230 -20.83 -0.81 5.01
N GLY A 231 -19.52 -1.06 5.06
CA GLY A 231 -18.81 -1.33 6.31
C GLY A 231 -18.35 -0.06 7.03
N SER A 232 -17.68 -0.23 8.16
CA SER A 232 -16.97 0.84 8.85
C SER A 232 -15.55 0.97 8.33
N HIS A 233 -15.04 2.18 8.32
CA HIS A 233 -13.61 2.42 8.14
C HIS A 233 -12.85 2.31 9.46
N PRO A 234 -11.54 1.97 9.43
CA PRO A 234 -10.71 2.00 10.63
C PRO A 234 -10.77 3.36 11.32
N LYS A 235 -10.94 3.39 12.64
CA LYS A 235 -11.04 4.65 13.42
C LYS A 235 -9.83 5.56 13.25
N VAL A 236 -8.65 4.99 13.06
CA VAL A 236 -7.43 5.78 12.81
C VAL A 236 -7.58 6.70 11.60
N MET A 237 -8.45 6.34 10.62
CA MET A 237 -8.72 7.11 9.41
C MET A 237 -9.69 8.29 9.62
N ASP A 238 -10.38 8.41 10.75
CA ASP A 238 -11.47 9.40 10.92
C ASP A 238 -11.03 10.83 10.66
N ASN A 239 -9.85 11.23 11.12
CA ASN A 239 -9.33 12.57 10.88
C ASN A 239 -8.77 12.76 9.47
N PHE A 240 -8.13 11.71 8.92
CA PHE A 240 -7.61 11.75 7.56
C PHE A 240 -8.74 11.88 6.53
N ARG A 241 -9.82 11.14 6.72
CA ARG A 241 -11.00 11.17 5.84
C ARG A 241 -11.70 12.54 5.81
N LYS A 242 -11.67 13.31 6.89
CA LYS A 242 -12.21 14.67 6.94
C LYS A 242 -11.47 15.67 6.04
N LYS A 243 -10.25 15.34 5.60
CA LYS A 243 -9.46 16.17 4.69
C LYS A 243 -9.94 16.07 3.24
N LEU A 244 -10.93 15.20 2.93
CA LEU A 244 -11.49 15.05 1.58
C LEU A 244 -12.12 16.36 1.11
N SER A 245 -11.50 17.01 0.15
CA SER A 245 -11.89 18.34 -0.37
C SER A 245 -12.23 18.34 -1.87
N TRP A 246 -12.11 17.19 -2.54
CA TRP A 246 -12.28 17.07 -4.00
C TRP A 246 -13.57 16.36 -4.40
N LYS A 247 -14.51 16.15 -3.49
CA LYS A 247 -15.76 15.41 -3.76
C LYS A 247 -16.56 16.02 -4.93
N GLU A 248 -16.54 17.34 -5.06
CA GLU A 248 -17.21 18.06 -6.14
C GLU A 248 -16.55 17.84 -7.53
N LYS A 249 -15.28 17.40 -7.55
CA LYS A 249 -14.57 17.06 -8.79
C LYS A 249 -14.84 15.62 -9.26
N LEU A 250 -15.49 14.81 -8.43
CA LEU A 250 -15.85 13.45 -8.79
C LEU A 250 -17.18 13.49 -9.56
N ALA A 251 -17.16 12.96 -10.79
CA ALA A 251 -18.35 12.93 -11.61
C ALA A 251 -19.45 12.10 -10.92
N SER A 252 -20.63 12.71 -10.78
CA SER A 252 -21.81 12.07 -10.19
C SER A 252 -22.66 11.32 -11.21
N ASP A 253 -22.45 11.55 -12.52
CA ASP A 253 -23.32 11.06 -13.58
C ASP A 253 -22.85 9.76 -14.19
N ALA A 254 -23.86 8.99 -14.63
CA ALA A 254 -23.80 7.59 -15.03
C ALA A 254 -23.14 7.31 -16.38
N ASP A 255 -22.30 8.18 -16.90
CA ASP A 255 -21.56 7.91 -18.12
C ASP A 255 -20.45 6.90 -17.87
N LEU A 256 -20.33 5.99 -18.80
CA LEU A 256 -19.54 4.77 -18.74
C LEU A 256 -18.14 5.02 -18.16
N LEU A 257 -17.86 4.44 -16.99
CA LEU A 257 -16.51 4.12 -16.56
C LEU A 257 -15.91 3.18 -17.62
N ASP A 258 -15.20 3.72 -18.57
CA ASP A 258 -14.13 3.03 -19.21
C ASP A 258 -12.97 3.02 -18.18
N LEU A 259 -13.17 2.20 -17.15
CA LEU A 259 -12.06 1.76 -16.31
C LEU A 259 -11.18 1.00 -17.32
N GLU A 260 -10.28 1.73 -17.99
CA GLU A 260 -9.08 1.11 -18.52
C GLU A 260 -8.61 0.20 -17.40
N LYS A 261 -8.84 -1.11 -17.56
CA LYS A 261 -8.26 -2.10 -16.66
C LYS A 261 -6.88 -1.59 -16.39
N PRO A 262 -6.41 -1.57 -15.13
CA PRO A 262 -5.00 -1.39 -14.90
C PRO A 262 -4.34 -2.54 -15.67
N SER A 263 -4.06 -2.28 -16.94
CA SER A 263 -3.59 -3.25 -17.92
C SER A 263 -2.19 -3.72 -17.59
N GLU A 264 -1.69 -3.32 -16.41
CA GLU A 264 -0.27 -3.44 -16.13
C GLU A 264 0.06 -3.69 -14.66
N ILE A 265 -0.92 -4.09 -13.84
CA ILE A 265 -0.62 -4.75 -12.57
C ILE A 265 -0.75 -6.26 -12.79
N LYS A 266 0.11 -6.80 -13.62
CA LYS A 266 0.36 -8.26 -13.71
C LYS A 266 1.73 -8.56 -13.16
#